data_adfb04306f40a0aab32b5c5c180dfd68
#
_entry.id   adfb04306f40a0aab32b5c5c180dfd68
#
_cell.length_a   1.000
_cell.length_b   1.000
_cell.length_c   1.000
_cell.angle_alpha   90.00
_cell.angle_beta   90.00
_cell.angle_gamma   90.00
#
_symmetry.space_group_name_H-M   'P 1'
#
loop_
_entity.id
_entity.type
_entity.pdbx_description
1 polymer ?
#
loop_
_entity_poly.entity_id
_entity_poly.type
_entity_poly.pdbx_seq_one_letter_code
_entity_poly.pdbx_strand_id
1 'polypeptide(L)'
;MYEICPKGIPSILAIVSIVVSFILNIFSYNGWVSCLVEIIRNVSYSYIAGYIFYLVSDILPKANKKLNEIKYVIENELCILSNAKHLLDTSILFSRVPNDETDNIRRFIINCTENNPYQHKDGVIKFNDIFLNRLRFIQNDCRNSFNILLLHKADLLTDKEKSQLYQIKDFIFLSLFHSLEHHYSFILSEFEFECGCYCRCVNELESSIQKQLKLYVYNPCEYERFNKLLKETGESSMCCFEW
;
A
#
# COMPACT_ATOMS: atom_id res chain seq x y z
N MET A 1 13.76 4.63 -3.05
CA MET A 1 14.71 3.51 -3.23
C MET A 1 15.44 3.32 -1.90
N TYR A 2 15.03 2.28 -1.14
CA TYR A 2 15.68 2.02 0.14
C TYR A 2 17.08 1.47 -0.14
N GLU A 3 18.09 2.20 0.36
CA GLU A 3 19.49 1.82 0.22
C GLU A 3 19.75 0.58 1.09
N ILE A 4 19.79 -0.57 0.45
CA ILE A 4 20.13 -1.85 1.09
C ILE A 4 21.63 -1.90 1.42
N CYS A 5 22.44 -1.11 0.71
CA CYS A 5 23.86 -1.00 1.01
C CYS A 5 24.10 -0.03 2.16
N PRO A 6 24.79 -0.44 3.22
CA PRO A 6 25.23 0.47 4.25
C PRO A 6 26.16 1.52 3.63
N LYS A 7 25.64 2.74 3.41
CA LYS A 7 26.46 3.87 3.01
C LYS A 7 27.31 4.27 4.21
N GLY A 8 28.59 4.04 4.12
CA GLY A 8 29.48 4.50 5.18
C GLY A 8 30.86 3.87 5.14
N ILE A 9 31.65 4.25 6.11
CA ILE A 9 33.03 3.81 6.29
C ILE A 9 33.23 2.28 6.14
N PRO A 10 32.34 1.39 6.69
CA PRO A 10 32.53 -0.06 6.57
C PRO A 10 32.53 -0.57 5.13
N SER A 11 31.65 -0.02 4.27
CA SER A 11 31.59 -0.45 2.85
C SER A 11 32.80 0.01 2.06
N ILE A 12 33.28 1.23 2.32
CA ILE A 12 34.50 1.78 1.70
C ILE A 12 35.69 0.95 2.11
N LEU A 13 35.82 0.62 3.38
CA LEU A 13 36.92 -0.22 3.87
C LEU A 13 36.88 -1.64 3.28
N ALA A 14 35.68 -2.21 3.07
CA ALA A 14 35.56 -3.52 2.42
C ALA A 14 36.06 -3.46 0.96
N ILE A 15 35.66 -2.43 0.22
CA ILE A 15 36.14 -2.24 -1.18
C ILE A 15 37.66 -2.04 -1.19
N VAL A 16 38.19 -1.20 -0.32
CA VAL A 16 39.67 -0.97 -0.21
C VAL A 16 40.37 -2.29 0.13
N SER A 17 39.86 -3.08 1.06
CA SER A 17 40.44 -4.37 1.42
C SER A 17 40.43 -5.36 0.28
N ILE A 18 39.40 -5.40 -0.56
CA ILE A 18 39.31 -6.23 -1.76
C ILE A 18 40.42 -5.80 -2.77
N VAL A 19 40.51 -4.49 -3.04
CA VAL A 19 41.49 -3.93 -3.98
C VAL A 19 42.92 -4.19 -3.50
N VAL A 20 43.19 -3.95 -2.22
CA VAL A 20 44.51 -4.22 -1.61
C VAL A 20 44.86 -5.71 -1.71
N SER A 21 43.93 -6.60 -1.35
CA SER A 21 44.15 -8.06 -1.45
C SER A 21 44.46 -8.49 -2.90
N PHE A 22 43.76 -7.92 -3.87
CA PHE A 22 43.95 -8.21 -5.28
C PHE A 22 45.37 -7.75 -5.76
N ILE A 23 45.77 -6.51 -5.45
CA ILE A 23 47.08 -5.96 -5.80
C ILE A 23 48.20 -6.78 -5.18
N LEU A 24 48.08 -7.12 -3.88
CA LEU A 24 49.09 -7.88 -3.16
C LEU A 24 49.27 -9.33 -3.66
N ASN A 25 48.24 -9.90 -4.33
CA ASN A 25 48.35 -11.23 -4.94
C ASN A 25 49.03 -11.24 -6.32
N ILE A 26 49.12 -10.08 -7.01
CA ILE A 26 49.75 -9.99 -8.34
C ILE A 26 51.27 -9.93 -8.24
N PHE A 27 51.82 -9.34 -7.18
CA PHE A 27 53.25 -9.08 -7.06
C PHE A 27 53.93 -10.14 -6.18
N SER A 28 55.12 -10.58 -6.59
CA SER A 28 56.00 -11.42 -5.81
C SER A 28 56.91 -10.59 -4.94
N TYR A 29 56.97 -10.84 -3.66
CA TYR A 29 57.77 -10.10 -2.68
C TYR A 29 58.81 -11.02 -2.04
N ASN A 30 59.99 -10.49 -1.78
CA ASN A 30 61.11 -11.27 -1.16
C ASN A 30 61.55 -10.63 0.16
N GLY A 31 62.07 -11.48 1.07
CA GLY A 31 62.63 -11.04 2.33
C GLY A 31 61.57 -10.58 3.35
N TRP A 32 61.93 -9.61 4.18
CA TRP A 32 61.07 -9.11 5.26
C TRP A 32 59.78 -8.43 4.75
N VAL A 33 59.81 -7.92 3.51
CA VAL A 33 58.63 -7.34 2.84
C VAL A 33 57.55 -8.38 2.66
N SER A 34 57.93 -9.63 2.37
CA SER A 34 56.98 -10.76 2.25
C SER A 34 56.14 -10.96 3.53
N CYS A 35 56.76 -10.87 4.70
CA CYS A 35 56.05 -11.00 5.98
C CYS A 35 55.03 -9.87 6.19
N LEU A 36 55.40 -8.62 5.85
CA LEU A 36 54.48 -7.48 5.97
C LEU A 36 53.29 -7.61 5.00
N VAL A 37 53.57 -8.01 3.76
CA VAL A 37 52.53 -8.26 2.75
C VAL A 37 51.57 -9.35 3.22
N GLU A 38 52.08 -10.42 3.80
CA GLU A 38 51.23 -11.50 4.35
C GLU A 38 50.34 -11.05 5.50
N ILE A 39 50.86 -10.22 6.43
CA ILE A 39 50.09 -9.63 7.50
C ILE A 39 48.97 -8.77 6.93
N ILE A 40 49.28 -7.84 6.00
CA ILE A 40 48.26 -6.93 5.40
C ILE A 40 47.21 -7.75 4.67
N ARG A 41 47.60 -8.78 3.92
CA ARG A 41 46.70 -9.68 3.22
C ARG A 41 45.75 -10.40 4.18
N ASN A 42 46.26 -10.96 5.28
CA ASN A 42 45.48 -11.67 6.26
C ASN A 42 44.48 -10.74 7.00
N VAL A 43 44.88 -9.51 7.32
CA VAL A 43 44.02 -8.48 7.88
C VAL A 43 42.91 -8.12 6.90
N SER A 44 43.27 -7.93 5.60
CA SER A 44 42.27 -7.64 4.56
C SER A 44 41.26 -8.75 4.38
N TYR A 45 41.70 -10.02 4.36
CA TYR A 45 40.78 -11.17 4.29
C TYR A 45 39.87 -11.28 5.53
N SER A 46 40.42 -11.05 6.73
CA SER A 46 39.64 -11.05 7.97
C SER A 46 38.59 -9.96 7.95
N TYR A 47 38.91 -8.78 7.42
CA TYR A 47 37.96 -7.68 7.30
C TYR A 47 36.86 -8.01 6.29
N ILE A 48 37.21 -8.56 5.11
CA ILE A 48 36.25 -8.99 4.09
C ILE A 48 35.27 -10.03 4.67
N ALA A 49 35.81 -11.07 5.33
CA ALA A 49 34.99 -12.09 5.97
C ALA A 49 34.05 -11.52 7.03
N GLY A 50 34.57 -10.65 7.89
CA GLY A 50 33.77 -9.95 8.91
C GLY A 50 32.66 -9.08 8.30
N TYR A 51 32.97 -8.39 7.21
CA TYR A 51 31.99 -7.57 6.49
C TYR A 51 30.90 -8.42 5.83
N ILE A 52 31.26 -9.54 5.20
CA ILE A 52 30.29 -10.49 4.63
C ILE A 52 29.39 -11.03 5.75
N PHE A 53 29.98 -11.43 6.89
CA PHE A 53 29.21 -11.89 8.04
C PHE A 53 28.24 -10.81 8.53
N TYR A 54 28.68 -9.56 8.66
CA TYR A 54 27.83 -8.43 9.04
C TYR A 54 26.68 -8.22 8.05
N LEU A 55 26.94 -8.31 6.73
CA LEU A 55 25.88 -8.21 5.73
C LEU A 55 24.81 -9.30 5.89
N VAL A 56 25.27 -10.54 6.07
CA VAL A 56 24.38 -11.70 6.15
C VAL A 56 23.62 -11.76 7.50
N SER A 57 24.30 -11.44 8.60
CA SER A 57 23.72 -11.61 9.94
C SER A 57 22.90 -10.39 10.41
N ASP A 58 23.18 -9.20 9.92
CA ASP A 58 22.55 -7.98 10.42
C ASP A 58 21.76 -7.23 9.34
N ILE A 59 22.35 -6.98 8.19
CA ILE A 59 21.73 -6.15 7.14
C ILE A 59 20.61 -6.88 6.41
N LEU A 60 20.87 -8.10 5.92
CA LEU A 60 19.87 -8.86 5.16
C LEU A 60 18.61 -9.20 5.96
N PRO A 61 18.71 -9.67 7.23
CA PRO A 61 17.51 -9.90 8.02
C PRO A 61 16.68 -8.64 8.27
N LYS A 62 17.34 -7.50 8.54
CA LYS A 62 16.63 -6.20 8.71
C LYS A 62 15.93 -5.77 7.42
N ALA A 63 16.60 -5.90 6.27
CA ALA A 63 16.03 -5.58 4.96
C ALA A 63 14.82 -6.47 4.65
N ASN A 64 14.95 -7.79 4.88
CA ASN A 64 13.86 -8.74 4.66
C ASN A 64 12.67 -8.47 5.59
N LYS A 65 12.93 -8.18 6.88
CA LYS A 65 11.87 -7.81 7.82
C LYS A 65 11.11 -6.59 7.32
N LYS A 66 11.81 -5.53 6.92
CA LYS A 66 11.19 -4.31 6.40
C LYS A 66 10.40 -4.56 5.12
N LEU A 67 10.93 -5.40 4.22
CA LEU A 67 10.23 -5.79 2.99
C LEU A 67 8.91 -6.51 3.30
N ASN A 68 8.93 -7.44 4.26
CA ASN A 68 7.73 -8.16 4.69
C ASN A 68 6.71 -7.20 5.33
N GLU A 69 7.16 -6.21 6.09
CA GLU A 69 6.27 -5.17 6.64
C GLU A 69 5.59 -4.34 5.54
N ILE A 70 6.32 -3.98 4.47
CA ILE A 70 5.76 -3.27 3.32
C ILE A 70 4.75 -4.15 2.59
N LYS A 71 5.05 -5.43 2.35
CA LYS A 71 4.11 -6.37 1.73
C LYS A 71 2.81 -6.48 2.54
N TYR A 72 2.92 -6.56 3.85
CA TYR A 72 1.77 -6.59 4.75
C TYR A 72 0.92 -5.30 4.67
N VAL A 73 1.56 -4.13 4.53
CA VAL A 73 0.87 -2.86 4.26
C VAL A 73 0.09 -2.94 2.95
N ILE A 74 0.72 -3.38 1.88
CA ILE A 74 0.10 -3.53 0.55
C ILE A 74 -1.12 -4.48 0.61
N GLU A 75 -1.03 -5.59 1.34
CA GLU A 75 -2.16 -6.52 1.50
C GLU A 75 -3.37 -5.86 2.18
N ASN A 76 -3.14 -5.07 3.23
CA ASN A 76 -4.21 -4.32 3.90
C ASN A 76 -4.77 -3.19 3.04
N GLU A 77 -3.94 -2.49 2.26
CA GLU A 77 -4.41 -1.49 1.29
C GLU A 77 -5.26 -2.13 0.20
N LEU A 78 -4.89 -3.33 -0.30
CA LEU A 78 -5.68 -4.09 -1.27
C LEU A 78 -7.02 -4.52 -0.69
N CYS A 79 -7.08 -4.94 0.57
CA CYS A 79 -8.33 -5.25 1.25
C CYS A 79 -9.26 -4.04 1.28
N ILE A 80 -8.75 -2.87 1.69
CA ILE A 80 -9.53 -1.63 1.69
C ILE A 80 -9.96 -1.24 0.27
N LEU A 81 -9.07 -1.32 -0.71
CA LEU A 81 -9.36 -0.99 -2.09
C LEU A 81 -10.44 -1.89 -2.68
N SER A 82 -10.37 -3.21 -2.42
CA SER A 82 -11.37 -4.18 -2.86
C SER A 82 -12.76 -3.82 -2.31
N ASN A 83 -12.84 -3.58 -1.02
CA ASN A 83 -14.09 -3.22 -0.35
C ASN A 83 -14.61 -1.84 -0.80
N ALA A 84 -13.71 -0.88 -1.00
CA ALA A 84 -14.07 0.44 -1.50
C ALA A 84 -14.63 0.37 -2.93
N LYS A 85 -14.02 -0.41 -3.81
CA LYS A 85 -14.53 -0.65 -5.16
C LYS A 85 -15.84 -1.43 -5.14
N HIS A 86 -15.96 -2.44 -4.26
CA HIS A 86 -17.19 -3.20 -4.12
C HIS A 86 -18.37 -2.32 -3.68
N LEU A 87 -18.15 -1.33 -2.82
CA LEU A 87 -19.17 -0.35 -2.48
C LEU A 87 -19.63 0.46 -3.69
N LEU A 88 -18.72 0.79 -4.61
CA LEU A 88 -19.00 1.54 -5.82
C LEU A 88 -19.59 0.67 -6.95
N ASP A 89 -19.11 -0.56 -7.10
CA ASP A 89 -19.41 -1.46 -8.23
C ASP A 89 -20.87 -1.96 -8.24
N THR A 90 -21.50 -1.98 -7.07
CA THR A 90 -22.92 -2.36 -6.98
C THR A 90 -23.86 -1.42 -7.70
N SER A 91 -23.32 -0.41 -8.33
CA SER A 91 -24.09 0.66 -8.90
C SER A 91 -23.45 1.30 -10.13
N ILE A 92 -22.89 0.53 -11.04
CA ILE A 92 -22.63 1.04 -12.41
C ILE A 92 -21.57 2.16 -12.47
N LEU A 93 -20.93 2.56 -11.34
CA LEU A 93 -19.92 3.62 -11.35
C LEU A 93 -18.67 3.27 -12.16
N PHE A 94 -18.40 1.98 -12.34
CA PHE A 94 -17.28 1.46 -13.12
C PHE A 94 -17.70 0.75 -14.42
N SER A 95 -18.94 0.93 -14.89
CA SER A 95 -19.27 0.47 -16.23
C SER A 95 -18.31 1.18 -17.21
N ARG A 96 -17.62 0.40 -18.03
CA ARG A 96 -16.60 0.82 -19.03
C ARG A 96 -17.11 1.78 -20.12
N VAL A 97 -18.26 2.37 -19.91
CA VAL A 97 -18.80 3.40 -20.80
C VAL A 97 -18.24 4.72 -20.32
N PRO A 98 -17.55 5.49 -21.17
CA PRO A 98 -17.06 6.81 -20.84
C PRO A 98 -18.24 7.80 -20.78
N ASN A 99 -19.09 7.64 -19.81
CA ASN A 99 -20.11 8.61 -19.47
C ASN A 99 -19.55 9.56 -18.43
N ASP A 100 -20.01 10.79 -18.45
CA ASP A 100 -19.64 11.84 -17.55
C ASP A 100 -19.60 11.32 -16.09
N GLU A 101 -18.51 11.58 -15.37
CA GLU A 101 -18.31 11.18 -13.97
C GLU A 101 -19.52 11.58 -13.10
N THR A 102 -20.14 12.71 -13.43
CA THR A 102 -21.34 13.24 -12.78
C THR A 102 -22.56 12.32 -12.95
N ASP A 103 -22.75 11.74 -14.13
CA ASP A 103 -23.87 10.83 -14.39
C ASP A 103 -23.71 9.52 -13.62
N ASN A 104 -22.49 9.05 -13.46
CA ASN A 104 -22.19 7.84 -12.69
C ASN A 104 -22.45 8.03 -11.20
N ILE A 105 -22.04 9.17 -10.62
CA ILE A 105 -22.33 9.52 -9.23
C ILE A 105 -23.84 9.63 -9.01
N ARG A 106 -24.55 10.27 -9.93
CA ARG A 106 -26.02 10.38 -9.84
C ARG A 106 -26.71 9.02 -9.83
N ARG A 107 -26.30 8.09 -10.69
CA ARG A 107 -26.86 6.72 -10.72
C ARG A 107 -26.55 5.98 -9.42
N PHE A 108 -25.34 6.11 -8.88
CA PHE A 108 -24.98 5.55 -7.60
C PHE A 108 -25.92 6.02 -6.50
N ILE A 109 -26.15 7.33 -6.41
CA ILE A 109 -27.00 7.92 -5.40
C ILE A 109 -28.44 7.42 -5.54
N ILE A 110 -28.98 7.36 -6.76
CA ILE A 110 -30.32 6.80 -7.00
C ILE A 110 -30.43 5.35 -6.53
N ASN A 111 -29.39 4.54 -6.77
CA ASN A 111 -29.41 3.12 -6.37
C ASN A 111 -29.21 2.90 -4.87
N CYS A 112 -28.60 3.85 -4.17
CA CYS A 112 -28.37 3.78 -2.73
C CYS A 112 -29.53 4.30 -1.90
N THR A 113 -30.49 4.99 -2.51
CA THR A 113 -31.56 5.72 -1.81
C THR A 113 -32.91 5.00 -1.95
N GLU A 114 -33.81 5.21 -0.96
CA GLU A 114 -35.19 4.68 -0.99
C GLU A 114 -36.02 5.28 -2.13
N ASN A 115 -35.84 6.60 -2.37
CA ASN A 115 -36.55 7.35 -3.39
C ASN A 115 -35.53 8.13 -4.22
N ASN A 116 -35.86 8.45 -5.47
CA ASN A 116 -34.99 9.27 -6.30
C ASN A 116 -34.85 10.69 -5.72
N PRO A 117 -33.72 11.06 -5.11
CA PRO A 117 -33.59 12.33 -4.40
C PRO A 117 -33.58 13.54 -5.33
N TYR A 118 -33.35 13.35 -6.64
CA TYR A 118 -33.38 14.40 -7.65
C TYR A 118 -34.81 14.82 -8.04
N GLN A 119 -35.81 14.05 -7.62
CA GLN A 119 -37.21 14.35 -7.85
C GLN A 119 -37.87 15.08 -6.66
N HIS A 120 -37.21 15.07 -5.49
CA HIS A 120 -37.72 15.72 -4.27
C HIS A 120 -37.06 17.10 -4.08
N LYS A 121 -37.88 18.10 -3.77
CA LYS A 121 -37.42 19.49 -3.57
C LYS A 121 -36.60 19.68 -2.28
N ASP A 122 -36.70 18.75 -1.35
CA ASP A 122 -36.10 18.88 0.00
C ASP A 122 -34.59 18.59 0.01
N GLY A 123 -34.04 18.04 -1.08
CA GLY A 123 -32.62 17.73 -1.19
C GLY A 123 -32.07 16.76 -0.13
N VAL A 124 -32.98 16.07 0.59
CA VAL A 124 -32.63 15.13 1.66
C VAL A 124 -32.67 13.72 1.11
N ILE A 125 -31.58 12.97 1.33
CA ILE A 125 -31.46 11.58 0.93
C ILE A 125 -31.67 10.66 2.14
N LYS A 126 -32.37 9.54 1.90
CA LYS A 126 -32.47 8.41 2.84
C LYS A 126 -31.95 7.17 2.15
N PHE A 127 -31.02 6.49 2.79
CA PHE A 127 -30.46 5.27 2.24
C PHE A 127 -31.42 4.09 2.36
N ASN A 128 -31.46 3.25 1.34
CA ASN A 128 -32.21 2.00 1.39
C ASN A 128 -31.48 0.93 2.22
N ASP A 129 -32.24 -0.05 2.71
CA ASP A 129 -31.71 -1.13 3.55
C ASP A 129 -30.63 -1.97 2.85
N ILE A 130 -30.70 -2.13 1.52
CA ILE A 130 -29.72 -2.90 0.75
C ILE A 130 -28.35 -2.23 0.85
N PHE A 131 -28.30 -0.92 0.63
CA PHE A 131 -27.07 -0.14 0.74
C PHE A 131 -26.54 -0.13 2.18
N LEU A 132 -27.41 0.10 3.17
CA LEU A 132 -27.02 0.11 4.58
C LEU A 132 -26.46 -1.23 5.06
N ASN A 133 -27.06 -2.35 4.67
CA ASN A 133 -26.59 -3.69 5.02
C ASN A 133 -25.22 -3.97 4.38
N ARG A 134 -25.03 -3.58 3.12
CA ARG A 134 -23.75 -3.68 2.43
C ARG A 134 -22.69 -2.82 3.09
N LEU A 135 -23.02 -1.58 3.42
CA LEU A 135 -22.12 -0.67 4.10
C LEU A 135 -21.64 -1.23 5.44
N ARG A 136 -22.56 -1.82 6.24
CA ARG A 136 -22.21 -2.51 7.49
C ARG A 136 -21.26 -3.68 7.28
N PHE A 137 -21.48 -4.48 6.24
CA PHE A 137 -20.58 -5.58 5.88
C PHE A 137 -19.17 -5.04 5.57
N ILE A 138 -19.06 -4.05 4.70
CA ILE A 138 -17.79 -3.41 4.33
C ILE A 138 -17.12 -2.77 5.55
N GLN A 139 -17.85 -2.08 6.40
CA GLN A 139 -17.33 -1.49 7.64
C GLN A 139 -16.68 -2.54 8.55
N ASN A 140 -17.32 -3.70 8.70
CA ASN A 140 -16.77 -4.77 9.53
C ASN A 140 -15.51 -5.38 8.92
N ASP A 141 -15.50 -5.59 7.61
CA ASP A 141 -14.38 -6.19 6.89
C ASP A 141 -13.16 -5.26 6.84
N CYS A 142 -13.36 -3.97 6.57
CA CYS A 142 -12.27 -3.00 6.49
C CYS A 142 -11.73 -2.51 7.84
N ARG A 143 -12.48 -2.65 8.92
CA ARG A 143 -12.15 -2.06 10.23
C ARG A 143 -10.75 -2.44 10.70
N ASN A 144 -10.42 -3.73 10.60
CA ASN A 144 -9.12 -4.23 11.03
C ASN A 144 -7.99 -3.67 10.15
N SER A 145 -8.17 -3.65 8.83
CA SER A 145 -7.18 -3.11 7.89
C SER A 145 -6.92 -1.62 8.10
N PHE A 146 -7.96 -0.81 8.33
CA PHE A 146 -7.78 0.60 8.70
C PHE A 146 -7.01 0.77 10.01
N ASN A 147 -7.33 -0.03 11.04
CA ASN A 147 -6.62 0.04 12.31
C ASN A 147 -5.14 -0.35 12.14
N ILE A 148 -4.84 -1.41 11.39
CA ILE A 148 -3.47 -1.82 11.09
C ILE A 148 -2.71 -0.68 10.39
N LEU A 149 -3.26 -0.13 9.32
CA LEU A 149 -2.58 0.87 8.51
C LEU A 149 -2.43 2.20 9.25
N LEU A 150 -3.50 2.73 9.82
CA LEU A 150 -3.51 4.09 10.36
C LEU A 150 -2.97 4.18 11.79
N LEU A 151 -3.01 3.10 12.59
CA LEU A 151 -2.53 3.10 13.97
C LEU A 151 -1.20 2.39 14.15
N HIS A 152 -0.99 1.25 13.46
CA HIS A 152 0.18 0.40 13.72
C HIS A 152 1.26 0.50 12.66
N LYS A 153 0.94 0.92 11.44
CA LYS A 153 1.87 0.99 10.30
C LYS A 153 1.90 2.36 9.63
N ALA A 154 1.41 3.39 10.33
CA ALA A 154 1.35 4.75 9.80
C ALA A 154 2.72 5.34 9.41
N ASP A 155 3.80 4.86 10.02
CA ASP A 155 5.18 5.24 9.70
C ASP A 155 5.66 4.74 8.34
N LEU A 156 5.02 3.70 7.79
CA LEU A 156 5.32 3.14 6.47
C LEU A 156 4.54 3.81 5.34
N LEU A 157 3.51 4.57 5.66
CA LEU A 157 2.66 5.28 4.71
C LEU A 157 3.17 6.71 4.47
N THR A 158 3.04 7.18 3.24
CA THR A 158 3.22 8.59 2.92
C THR A 158 2.05 9.42 3.47
N ASP A 159 2.25 10.72 3.67
CA ASP A 159 1.17 11.60 4.14
C ASP A 159 0.00 11.66 3.15
N LYS A 160 0.30 11.50 1.85
CA LYS A 160 -0.73 11.40 0.81
C LYS A 160 -1.57 10.13 0.97
N GLU A 161 -0.96 8.97 1.18
CA GLU A 161 -1.65 7.69 1.40
C GLU A 161 -2.49 7.73 2.67
N LYS A 162 -1.96 8.29 3.75
CA LYS A 162 -2.74 8.51 4.99
C LYS A 162 -3.99 9.34 4.73
N SER A 163 -3.84 10.48 4.03
CA SER A 163 -4.97 11.35 3.70
C SER A 163 -6.04 10.63 2.87
N GLN A 164 -5.63 9.83 1.89
CA GLN A 164 -6.54 9.03 1.07
C GLN A 164 -7.27 7.97 1.89
N LEU A 165 -6.54 7.24 2.73
CA LEU A 165 -7.12 6.22 3.62
C LEU A 165 -8.08 6.82 4.63
N TYR A 166 -7.78 8.00 5.20
CA TYR A 166 -8.71 8.70 6.08
C TYR A 166 -9.99 9.10 5.34
N GLN A 167 -9.89 9.64 4.13
CA GLN A 167 -11.06 10.05 3.36
C GLN A 167 -11.93 8.85 2.94
N ILE A 168 -11.31 7.74 2.53
CA ILE A 168 -12.03 6.49 2.24
C ILE A 168 -12.70 5.96 3.50
N LYS A 169 -11.99 5.95 4.64
CA LYS A 169 -12.55 5.54 5.93
C LYS A 169 -13.74 6.38 6.33
N ASP A 170 -13.59 7.69 6.28
CA ASP A 170 -14.63 8.62 6.71
C ASP A 170 -15.88 8.49 5.85
N PHE A 171 -15.74 8.23 4.56
CA PHE A 171 -16.88 7.93 3.68
C PHE A 171 -17.54 6.59 4.04
N ILE A 172 -16.75 5.49 4.16
CA ILE A 172 -17.28 4.16 4.50
C ILE A 172 -17.96 4.14 5.85
N PHE A 173 -17.42 4.85 6.84
CA PHE A 173 -17.98 4.91 8.20
C PHE A 173 -19.01 6.03 8.36
N LEU A 174 -19.29 6.78 7.30
CA LEU A 174 -20.21 7.93 7.31
C LEU A 174 -19.88 8.97 8.38
N SER A 175 -18.59 9.05 8.80
CA SER A 175 -18.14 9.94 9.86
C SER A 175 -18.08 11.42 9.42
N LEU A 176 -18.04 11.67 8.10
CA LEU A 176 -18.13 13.01 7.52
C LEU A 176 -19.51 13.62 7.66
N PHE A 177 -20.52 12.79 7.83
CA PHE A 177 -21.90 13.21 7.90
C PHE A 177 -22.31 13.25 9.36
N HIS A 178 -22.42 14.43 9.93
CA HIS A 178 -23.01 14.60 11.25
C HIS A 178 -24.46 14.09 11.18
N SER A 179 -24.67 12.85 11.62
CA SER A 179 -26.01 12.30 11.75
C SER A 179 -26.81 13.19 12.70
N LEU A 180 -27.74 13.94 12.17
CA LEU A 180 -28.82 14.46 12.96
C LEU A 180 -29.46 13.23 13.63
N GLU A 181 -29.48 13.23 14.94
CA GLU A 181 -29.88 12.11 15.79
C GLU A 181 -31.08 11.35 15.20
N HIS A 182 -30.87 10.05 14.94
CA HIS A 182 -31.84 9.03 14.57
C HIS A 182 -32.36 8.88 13.15
N HIS A 183 -31.99 9.72 12.18
CA HIS A 183 -32.27 9.45 10.77
C HIS A 183 -31.03 9.72 9.92
N TYR A 184 -30.58 8.72 9.14
CA TYR A 184 -29.54 8.86 8.13
C TYR A 184 -30.04 9.73 6.96
N SER A 185 -30.24 11.02 7.22
CA SER A 185 -30.66 11.99 6.23
C SER A 185 -29.51 12.93 5.91
N PHE A 186 -29.14 12.99 4.64
CA PHE A 186 -27.99 13.77 4.17
C PHE A 186 -28.47 14.80 3.15
N ILE A 187 -27.75 15.90 3.04
CA ILE A 187 -27.99 16.88 1.98
C ILE A 187 -27.40 16.31 0.69
N LEU A 188 -28.22 16.26 -0.36
CA LEU A 188 -27.85 15.67 -1.65
C LEU A 188 -26.57 16.24 -2.23
N SER A 189 -26.39 17.56 -2.22
CA SER A 189 -25.20 18.22 -2.77
C SER A 189 -23.91 17.88 -2.00
N GLU A 190 -24.00 17.73 -0.68
CA GLU A 190 -22.86 17.31 0.14
C GLU A 190 -22.48 15.88 -0.16
N PHE A 191 -23.48 14.99 -0.26
CA PHE A 191 -23.22 13.60 -0.57
C PHE A 191 -22.65 13.40 -1.99
N GLU A 192 -23.12 14.17 -2.98
CA GLU A 192 -22.54 14.16 -4.33
C GLU A 192 -21.06 14.56 -4.32
N PHE A 193 -20.73 15.63 -3.60
CA PHE A 193 -19.35 16.09 -3.45
C PHE A 193 -18.46 15.01 -2.80
N GLU A 194 -18.93 14.42 -1.71
CA GLU A 194 -18.17 13.37 -1.00
C GLU A 194 -18.02 12.10 -1.83
N CYS A 195 -19.03 11.71 -2.63
CA CYS A 195 -18.91 10.62 -3.60
C CYS A 195 -17.79 10.90 -4.61
N GLY A 196 -17.69 12.11 -5.14
CA GLY A 196 -16.64 12.50 -6.07
C GLY A 196 -15.25 12.46 -5.41
N CYS A 197 -15.13 12.95 -4.19
CA CYS A 197 -13.89 12.86 -3.41
C CYS A 197 -13.49 11.40 -3.14
N TYR A 198 -14.44 10.57 -2.75
CA TYR A 198 -14.24 9.16 -2.51
C TYR A 198 -13.74 8.41 -3.76
N CYS A 199 -14.39 8.59 -4.91
CA CYS A 199 -13.98 7.99 -6.18
C CYS A 199 -12.53 8.37 -6.54
N ARG A 200 -12.15 9.63 -6.39
CA ARG A 200 -10.78 10.09 -6.65
C ARG A 200 -9.78 9.41 -5.71
N CYS A 201 -10.08 9.34 -4.41
CA CYS A 201 -9.20 8.69 -3.45
C CYS A 201 -9.02 7.20 -3.72
N VAL A 202 -10.07 6.48 -4.12
CA VAL A 202 -10.01 5.07 -4.50
C VAL A 202 -9.10 4.87 -5.72
N ASN A 203 -9.25 5.69 -6.77
CA ASN A 203 -8.41 5.61 -7.97
C ASN A 203 -6.94 5.97 -7.70
N GLU A 204 -6.70 6.95 -6.83
CA GLU A 204 -5.35 7.33 -6.45
C GLU A 204 -4.68 6.26 -5.58
N LEU A 205 -5.41 5.65 -4.65
CA LEU A 205 -4.92 4.53 -3.83
C LEU A 205 -4.53 3.35 -4.73
N GLU A 206 -5.37 2.98 -5.71
CA GLU A 206 -5.04 1.94 -6.69
C GLU A 206 -3.73 2.25 -7.42
N SER A 207 -3.58 3.48 -7.88
CA SER A 207 -2.35 3.91 -8.58
C SER A 207 -1.13 3.86 -7.67
N SER A 208 -1.28 4.15 -6.36
CA SER A 208 -0.21 4.05 -5.37
C SER A 208 0.20 2.59 -5.16
N ILE A 209 -0.78 1.70 -4.95
CA ILE A 209 -0.55 0.26 -4.79
C ILE A 209 0.18 -0.32 -6.02
N GLN A 210 -0.23 0.04 -7.23
CA GLN A 210 0.44 -0.42 -8.46
C GLN A 210 1.92 -0.01 -8.49
N LYS A 211 2.25 1.20 -8.03
CA LYS A 211 3.65 1.66 -7.94
C LYS A 211 4.41 0.89 -6.87
N GLN A 212 3.81 0.67 -5.71
CA GLN A 212 4.43 -0.08 -4.61
C GLN A 212 4.71 -1.53 -5.02
N LEU A 213 3.77 -2.20 -5.70
CA LEU A 213 3.96 -3.55 -6.22
C LEU A 213 5.17 -3.65 -7.14
N LYS A 214 5.34 -2.71 -8.06
CA LYS A 214 6.51 -2.66 -8.96
C LYS A 214 7.83 -2.41 -8.23
N LEU A 215 7.81 -1.71 -7.10
CA LEU A 215 9.01 -1.34 -6.36
C LEU A 215 9.46 -2.40 -5.35
N TYR A 216 8.52 -3.13 -4.75
CA TYR A 216 8.81 -3.97 -3.58
C TYR A 216 8.50 -5.45 -3.77
N VAL A 217 7.76 -5.84 -4.79
CA VAL A 217 7.44 -7.24 -5.06
C VAL A 217 8.31 -7.75 -6.22
N TYR A 218 9.46 -8.31 -5.87
CA TYR A 218 10.44 -8.82 -6.86
C TYR A 218 10.16 -10.25 -7.31
N ASN A 219 9.41 -11.04 -6.53
CA ASN A 219 9.05 -12.40 -6.89
C ASN A 219 7.93 -12.36 -7.95
N PRO A 220 8.16 -12.92 -9.17
CA PRO A 220 7.16 -12.89 -10.24
C PRO A 220 5.83 -13.54 -9.84
N CYS A 221 5.85 -14.65 -9.11
CA CYS A 221 4.63 -15.33 -8.66
C CYS A 221 3.84 -14.48 -7.65
N GLU A 222 4.53 -13.83 -6.71
CA GLU A 222 3.88 -12.91 -5.77
C GLU A 222 3.34 -11.68 -6.49
N TYR A 223 4.10 -11.11 -7.42
CA TYR A 223 3.66 -9.97 -8.23
C TYR A 223 2.41 -10.32 -9.04
N GLU A 224 2.37 -11.47 -9.70
CA GLU A 224 1.20 -11.93 -10.44
C GLU A 224 0.00 -12.14 -9.52
N ARG A 225 0.20 -12.72 -8.32
CA ARG A 225 -0.85 -12.87 -7.31
C ARG A 225 -1.45 -11.52 -6.92
N PHE A 226 -0.63 -10.56 -6.54
CA PHE A 226 -1.09 -9.22 -6.15
C PHE A 226 -1.74 -8.47 -7.34
N ASN A 227 -1.16 -8.57 -8.52
CA ASN A 227 -1.71 -7.94 -9.71
C ASN A 227 -3.04 -8.56 -10.14
N LYS A 228 -3.22 -9.87 -9.93
CA LYS A 228 -4.49 -10.57 -10.12
C LYS A 228 -5.53 -10.06 -9.13
N LEU A 229 -5.20 -9.99 -7.84
CA LEU A 229 -6.07 -9.41 -6.81
C LEU A 229 -6.48 -7.98 -7.15
N LEU A 230 -5.53 -7.15 -7.60
CA LEU A 230 -5.79 -5.78 -7.99
C LEU A 230 -6.76 -5.68 -9.18
N LYS A 231 -6.68 -6.60 -10.14
CA LYS A 231 -7.61 -6.70 -11.29
C LYS A 231 -8.98 -7.23 -10.87
N GLU A 232 -9.00 -8.27 -10.03
CA GLU A 232 -10.23 -8.88 -9.51
C GLU A 232 -11.01 -7.95 -8.59
N THR A 233 -10.36 -6.96 -7.96
CA THR A 233 -11.06 -5.89 -7.24
C THR A 233 -11.97 -5.04 -8.12
N GLY A 234 -11.88 -5.18 -9.46
CA GLY A 234 -12.80 -4.57 -10.43
C GLY A 234 -13.83 -5.52 -11.02
N GLU A 235 -13.73 -6.82 -10.74
CA GLU A 235 -14.68 -7.84 -11.20
C GLU A 235 -15.22 -8.57 -9.98
N SER A 236 -16.41 -8.18 -9.55
CA SER A 236 -17.22 -8.75 -8.48
C SER A 236 -16.84 -10.19 -8.10
N SER A 237 -16.01 -10.39 -7.10
CA SER A 237 -15.99 -11.63 -6.36
C SER A 237 -15.63 -11.39 -4.90
N MET A 238 -16.47 -11.90 -4.01
CA MET A 238 -16.19 -12.07 -2.58
C MET A 238 -14.86 -12.84 -2.44
N CYS A 239 -13.75 -12.15 -2.40
CA CYS A 239 -12.51 -12.75 -1.94
C CYS A 239 -12.50 -12.74 -0.42
N CYS A 240 -13.18 -13.72 0.16
CA CYS A 240 -12.82 -14.18 1.49
C CYS A 240 -11.37 -14.64 1.41
N PHE A 241 -10.47 -13.87 1.99
CA PHE A 241 -9.13 -14.36 2.29
C PHE A 241 -9.29 -15.43 3.39
N GLU A 242 -9.36 -16.68 3.00
CA GLU A 242 -9.06 -17.80 3.92
C GLU A 242 -7.54 -17.78 4.15
N TRP A 243 -7.15 -17.56 5.42
CA TRP A 243 -5.79 -17.63 5.93
C TRP A 243 -5.43 -19.07 6.29
#